data_ba4f0a60d8d29bb170bdf5ab42173bfd
#
_entry.id   ba4f0a60d8d29bb170bdf5ab42173bfd
#
_cell.length_a   1.000
_cell.length_b   1.000
_cell.length_c   1.000
_cell.angle_alpha   90.00
_cell.angle_beta   90.00
_cell.angle_gamma   90.00
#
_symmetry.space_group_name_H-M   'P 1'
#
loop_
_entity.id
_entity.type
_entity.pdbx_description
1 polymer ?
#
loop_
_entity_poly.entity_id
_entity_poly.type
_entity_poly.pdbx_seq_one_letter_code
_entity_poly.pdbx_strand_id
1 'polypeptide(L)'
;MLKKVILTITIIGVLLWGVFAFAEVDMHEGLWEITTKMEMQGMPMQMPARKHTQCLTKENMLKSTVPKEQTQEEECKITDQKISGNMVTWTMKCKGEDAMEVTGKTTYHGDTFEGIITMIPNDPEEGKMKMINHISGRRTGECK
;
A
#
# COMPACT_ATOMS: atom_id res chain seq x y z
N MET A 1 -50.39 28.73 3.26
CA MET A 1 -49.49 28.39 2.14
C MET A 1 -48.00 28.43 2.55
N LEU A 2 -47.55 29.41 3.27
CA LEU A 2 -46.14 29.55 3.68
C LEU A 2 -45.64 28.37 4.53
N LYS A 3 -46.41 27.86 5.48
CA LYS A 3 -46.04 26.70 6.33
C LYS A 3 -45.86 25.40 5.54
N LYS A 4 -46.61 25.17 4.46
CA LYS A 4 -46.47 23.97 3.62
C LYS A 4 -45.22 24.04 2.73
N VAL A 5 -44.87 25.24 2.26
CA VAL A 5 -43.64 25.47 1.48
C VAL A 5 -42.40 25.28 2.32
N ILE A 6 -42.41 25.74 3.59
CA ILE A 6 -41.27 25.55 4.52
C ILE A 6 -41.08 24.07 4.83
N LEU A 7 -42.19 23.30 5.01
CA LEU A 7 -42.09 21.86 5.32
C LEU A 7 -41.52 21.05 4.16
N THR A 8 -41.85 21.40 2.91
CA THR A 8 -41.33 20.73 1.72
C THR A 8 -39.88 21.03 1.45
N ILE A 9 -39.40 22.25 1.76
CA ILE A 9 -37.98 22.61 1.62
C ILE A 9 -37.12 21.87 2.65
N THR A 10 -37.61 21.66 3.87
CA THR A 10 -36.89 20.96 4.92
C THR A 10 -36.71 19.46 4.62
N ILE A 11 -37.68 18.82 3.94
CA ILE A 11 -37.59 17.39 3.57
C ILE A 11 -36.60 17.18 2.42
N ILE A 12 -36.49 18.12 1.46
CA ILE A 12 -35.55 18.04 0.36
C ILE A 12 -34.10 18.24 0.83
N GLY A 13 -33.88 19.06 1.87
CA GLY A 13 -32.55 19.31 2.46
C GLY A 13 -31.92 18.10 3.16
N VAL A 14 -32.71 17.17 3.69
CA VAL A 14 -32.24 15.99 4.42
C VAL A 14 -31.81 14.85 3.48
N LEU A 15 -32.28 14.82 2.24
CA LEU A 15 -31.94 13.77 1.28
C LEU A 15 -30.59 13.98 0.56
N LEU A 16 -29.90 15.10 0.79
CA LEU A 16 -28.61 15.44 0.16
C LEU A 16 -27.38 15.16 1.05
N TRP A 17 -27.57 14.54 2.22
CA TRP A 17 -26.44 14.02 2.97
C TRP A 17 -26.02 12.70 2.31
N GLY A 18 -25.26 12.86 1.21
CA GLY A 18 -24.61 11.76 0.53
C GLY A 18 -23.79 10.99 1.53
N VAL A 19 -24.10 9.72 1.65
CA VAL A 19 -23.27 8.74 2.37
C VAL A 19 -21.94 8.73 1.61
N PHE A 20 -20.94 9.41 2.14
CA PHE A 20 -19.56 9.20 1.69
C PHE A 20 -19.21 7.76 2.09
N ALA A 21 -19.47 6.81 1.21
CA ALA A 21 -18.92 5.48 1.30
C ALA A 21 -17.41 5.64 1.14
N PHE A 22 -16.67 5.62 2.24
CA PHE A 22 -15.22 5.41 2.18
C PHE A 22 -15.05 4.03 1.54
N ALA A 23 -14.49 4.02 0.33
CA ALA A 23 -14.14 2.78 -0.33
C ALA A 23 -13.04 2.11 0.51
N GLU A 24 -13.45 1.10 1.26
CA GLU A 24 -12.54 0.27 2.03
C GLU A 24 -11.84 -0.69 1.07
N VAL A 25 -10.54 -0.87 1.26
CA VAL A 25 -9.76 -1.81 0.44
C VAL A 25 -10.31 -3.22 0.61
N ASP A 26 -10.60 -3.91 -0.49
CA ASP A 26 -11.08 -5.29 -0.50
C ASP A 26 -9.92 -6.25 -0.14
N MET A 27 -9.68 -6.40 1.17
CA MET A 27 -8.70 -7.30 1.74
C MET A 27 -9.30 -8.02 2.95
N HIS A 28 -9.24 -9.33 2.95
CA HIS A 28 -9.61 -10.14 4.10
C HIS A 28 -8.43 -10.29 5.06
N GLU A 29 -8.66 -9.97 6.33
CA GLU A 29 -7.67 -10.15 7.39
C GLU A 29 -7.37 -11.63 7.60
N GLY A 30 -6.15 -11.95 8.01
CA GLY A 30 -5.76 -13.33 8.29
C GLY A 30 -4.28 -13.61 8.07
N LEU A 31 -3.96 -14.90 8.01
CA LEU A 31 -2.62 -15.39 7.74
C LEU A 31 -2.39 -15.42 6.23
N TRP A 32 -1.32 -14.78 5.79
CA TRP A 32 -0.99 -14.64 4.38
C TRP A 32 0.37 -15.27 4.06
N GLU A 33 0.44 -16.04 2.98
CA GLU A 33 1.70 -16.43 2.35
C GLU A 33 2.09 -15.35 1.34
N ILE A 34 3.21 -14.71 1.57
CA ILE A 34 3.73 -13.61 0.75
C ILE A 34 4.93 -14.10 -0.01
N THR A 35 4.94 -13.90 -1.32
CA THR A 35 6.04 -14.19 -2.24
C THR A 35 6.65 -12.89 -2.71
N THR A 36 7.96 -12.76 -2.59
CA THR A 36 8.73 -11.60 -3.07
C THR A 36 9.76 -12.06 -4.09
N LYS A 37 9.78 -11.41 -5.25
CA LYS A 37 10.77 -11.62 -6.31
C LYS A 37 11.46 -10.31 -6.60
N MET A 38 12.78 -10.27 -6.45
CA MET A 38 13.60 -9.08 -6.68
C MET A 38 14.23 -9.11 -8.08
N GLU A 39 14.18 -7.98 -8.75
CA GLU A 39 14.83 -7.73 -10.03
C GLU A 39 15.71 -6.48 -9.91
N MET A 40 16.94 -6.55 -10.42
CA MET A 40 17.83 -5.39 -10.53
C MET A 40 17.92 -4.98 -11.99
N GLN A 41 17.61 -3.72 -12.28
CA GLN A 41 17.70 -3.19 -13.63
C GLN A 41 19.18 -3.07 -14.04
N GLY A 42 19.55 -3.72 -15.15
CA GLY A 42 20.92 -3.73 -15.64
C GLY A 42 21.76 -4.98 -15.29
N MET A 43 21.23 -5.87 -14.45
CA MET A 43 21.87 -7.17 -14.16
C MET A 43 20.97 -8.32 -14.63
N PRO A 44 21.48 -9.27 -15.42
CA PRO A 44 20.69 -10.41 -15.89
C PRO A 44 20.49 -11.49 -14.80
N MET A 45 20.82 -11.20 -13.55
CA MET A 45 20.68 -12.14 -12.44
C MET A 45 19.26 -12.08 -11.90
N GLN A 46 18.52 -13.18 -12.03
CA GLN A 46 17.24 -13.37 -11.36
C GLN A 46 17.48 -13.95 -9.97
N MET A 47 17.09 -13.22 -8.94
CA MET A 47 17.10 -13.74 -7.59
C MET A 47 15.95 -14.73 -7.38
N PRO A 48 16.17 -15.84 -6.65
CA PRO A 48 15.10 -16.78 -6.34
C PRO A 48 14.00 -16.09 -5.54
N ALA A 49 12.74 -16.41 -5.85
CA ALA A 49 11.60 -15.91 -5.10
C ALA A 49 11.68 -16.37 -3.64
N ARG A 50 11.44 -15.45 -2.71
CA ARG A 50 11.35 -15.74 -1.27
C ARG A 50 9.90 -15.79 -0.84
N LYS A 51 9.58 -16.76 0.01
CA LYS A 51 8.25 -16.90 0.60
C LYS A 51 8.33 -16.76 2.11
N HIS A 52 7.39 -16.06 2.69
CA HIS A 52 7.19 -15.98 4.14
C HIS A 52 5.71 -15.89 4.47
N THR A 53 5.38 -16.17 5.73
CA THR A 53 4.01 -16.11 6.20
C THR A 53 3.88 -14.97 7.21
N GLN A 54 2.82 -14.17 7.07
CA GLN A 54 2.57 -13.01 7.93
C GLN A 54 1.07 -12.86 8.19
N CYS A 55 0.73 -12.46 9.43
CA CYS A 55 -0.62 -12.03 9.77
C CYS A 55 -0.85 -10.60 9.27
N LEU A 56 -1.80 -10.42 8.35
CA LEU A 56 -2.20 -9.13 7.84
C LEU A 56 -3.57 -8.73 8.40
N THR A 57 -3.64 -7.52 8.94
CA THR A 57 -4.87 -6.86 9.33
C THR A 57 -5.02 -5.55 8.54
N LYS A 58 -6.22 -5.01 8.45
CA LYS A 58 -6.46 -3.71 7.78
C LYS A 58 -5.63 -2.60 8.41
N GLU A 59 -5.42 -2.67 9.72
CA GLU A 59 -4.60 -1.70 10.45
C GLU A 59 -3.11 -1.79 10.10
N ASN A 60 -2.57 -3.02 9.99
CA ASN A 60 -1.13 -3.21 9.74
C ASN A 60 -0.77 -3.36 8.26
N MET A 61 -1.77 -3.39 7.37
CA MET A 61 -1.60 -3.58 5.93
C MET A 61 -0.57 -2.60 5.34
N LEU A 62 -0.64 -1.34 5.72
CA LEU A 62 0.29 -0.31 5.24
C LEU A 62 1.68 -0.46 5.85
N LYS A 63 1.74 -0.84 7.13
CA LYS A 63 3.01 -1.09 7.84
C LYS A 63 3.71 -2.36 7.36
N SER A 64 2.95 -3.35 6.88
CA SER A 64 3.49 -4.62 6.43
C SER A 64 3.98 -4.60 4.98
N THR A 65 3.53 -3.66 4.17
CA THR A 65 4.05 -3.44 2.82
C THR A 65 5.37 -2.67 2.81
N VAL A 66 5.70 -1.97 3.90
CA VAL A 66 7.00 -1.33 4.09
C VAL A 66 7.94 -2.33 4.77
N PRO A 67 9.10 -2.64 4.18
CA PRO A 67 10.07 -3.54 4.79
C PRO A 67 10.46 -3.05 6.19
N LYS A 68 10.26 -3.89 7.22
CA LYS A 68 10.55 -3.53 8.62
C LYS A 68 12.01 -3.17 8.86
N GLU A 69 12.91 -3.72 8.05
CA GLU A 69 14.34 -3.47 8.12
C GLU A 69 14.72 -2.03 7.75
N GLN A 70 13.86 -1.35 6.98
CA GLN A 70 14.06 0.04 6.55
C GLN A 70 13.39 1.08 7.47
N THR A 71 12.56 0.65 8.42
CA THR A 71 11.84 1.55 9.35
C THR A 71 12.53 1.73 10.69
N GLN A 72 13.65 1.05 10.95
CA GLN A 72 14.33 1.10 12.26
C GLN A 72 15.25 2.31 12.42
N GLU A 73 15.54 3.03 11.35
CA GLU A 73 16.32 4.26 11.44
C GLU A 73 15.39 5.47 11.26
N GLU A 74 15.57 6.48 12.11
CA GLU A 74 14.77 7.72 12.14
C GLU A 74 14.82 8.53 10.83
N GLU A 75 15.53 8.03 9.83
CA GLU A 75 15.82 8.68 8.57
C GLU A 75 14.79 8.42 7.46
N CYS A 76 13.94 7.38 7.58
CA CYS A 76 12.94 7.04 6.57
C CYS A 76 11.54 7.50 6.97
N LYS A 77 10.86 8.24 6.09
CA LYS A 77 9.49 8.73 6.31
C LYS A 77 8.60 8.49 5.11
N ILE A 78 7.37 8.04 5.36
CA ILE A 78 6.33 8.03 4.33
C ILE A 78 5.94 9.47 4.05
N THR A 79 6.11 9.92 2.81
CA THR A 79 5.84 11.28 2.35
C THR A 79 4.54 11.42 1.60
N ASP A 80 4.06 10.34 1.02
CA ASP A 80 2.77 10.28 0.32
C ASP A 80 2.12 8.91 0.46
N GLN A 81 0.79 8.89 0.54
CA GLN A 81 0.01 7.68 0.60
C GLN A 81 -1.39 7.93 0.05
N LYS A 82 -1.83 7.08 -0.87
CA LYS A 82 -3.14 7.19 -1.50
C LYS A 82 -3.81 5.83 -1.60
N ILE A 83 -5.09 5.79 -1.27
CA ILE A 83 -5.97 4.64 -1.48
C ILE A 83 -6.97 5.02 -2.57
N SER A 84 -7.06 4.22 -3.61
CA SER A 84 -8.00 4.39 -4.73
C SER A 84 -8.64 3.06 -5.07
N GLY A 85 -9.88 2.85 -4.61
CA GLY A 85 -10.52 1.53 -4.67
C GLY A 85 -9.68 0.48 -3.96
N ASN A 86 -9.34 -0.60 -4.64
CA ASN A 86 -8.54 -1.71 -4.10
C ASN A 86 -7.03 -1.48 -4.23
N MET A 87 -6.60 -0.33 -4.70
CA MET A 87 -5.20 0.00 -4.92
C MET A 87 -4.67 0.94 -3.86
N VAL A 88 -3.54 0.59 -3.27
CA VAL A 88 -2.78 1.39 -2.33
C VAL A 88 -1.45 1.78 -2.97
N THR A 89 -1.15 3.06 -2.98
CA THR A 89 0.15 3.60 -3.42
C THR A 89 0.77 4.39 -2.28
N TRP A 90 2.09 4.32 -2.15
CA TRP A 90 2.81 5.07 -1.15
C TRP A 90 4.22 5.41 -1.64
N THR A 91 4.78 6.46 -1.08
CA THR A 91 6.15 6.91 -1.30
C THR A 91 6.83 7.09 0.05
N MET A 92 8.02 6.57 0.20
CA MET A 92 8.87 6.74 1.36
C MET A 92 10.19 7.34 0.92
N LYS A 93 10.70 8.27 1.70
CA LYS A 93 12.01 8.89 1.50
C LYS A 93 12.90 8.63 2.70
N CYS A 94 14.06 8.09 2.44
CA CYS A 94 15.14 7.88 3.40
C CYS A 94 16.23 8.94 3.18
N LYS A 95 16.82 9.41 4.28
CA LYS A 95 17.94 10.37 4.29
C LYS A 95 19.17 9.67 4.84
N GLY A 96 20.35 10.32 4.76
CA GLY A 96 21.60 9.79 5.30
C GLY A 96 22.48 9.14 4.26
N GLU A 97 23.38 8.24 4.68
CA GLU A 97 24.34 7.57 3.81
C GLU A 97 23.64 6.66 2.77
N ASP A 98 22.55 5.99 3.17
CA ASP A 98 21.73 5.14 2.32
C ASP A 98 20.46 5.88 1.82
N ALA A 99 20.61 7.16 1.48
CA ALA A 99 19.48 7.96 1.00
C ALA A 99 18.85 7.34 -0.23
N MET A 100 17.53 7.06 -0.16
CA MET A 100 16.79 6.43 -1.26
C MET A 100 15.33 6.89 -1.29
N GLU A 101 14.72 6.77 -2.45
CA GLU A 101 13.27 6.88 -2.61
C GLU A 101 12.68 5.49 -2.86
N VAL A 102 11.68 5.13 -2.08
CA VAL A 102 10.95 3.87 -2.23
C VAL A 102 9.50 4.19 -2.56
N THR A 103 9.00 3.60 -3.64
CA THR A 103 7.60 3.70 -4.02
C THR A 103 6.97 2.32 -4.05
N GLY A 104 5.75 2.22 -3.52
CA GLY A 104 4.98 0.99 -3.53
C GLY A 104 3.63 1.18 -4.19
N LYS A 105 3.19 0.16 -4.93
CA LYS A 105 1.86 0.04 -5.48
C LYS A 105 1.38 -1.38 -5.27
N THR A 106 0.26 -1.54 -4.54
CA THR A 106 -0.34 -2.85 -4.24
C THR A 106 -1.81 -2.82 -4.58
N THR A 107 -2.30 -3.85 -5.25
CA THR A 107 -3.72 -4.05 -5.56
C THR A 107 -4.23 -5.28 -4.82
N TYR A 108 -5.32 -5.14 -4.10
CA TYR A 108 -5.96 -6.19 -3.30
C TYR A 108 -7.20 -6.74 -4.00
N HIS A 109 -7.42 -8.04 -3.88
CA HIS A 109 -8.53 -8.79 -4.46
C HIS A 109 -9.07 -9.80 -3.44
N GLY A 110 -9.56 -9.33 -2.29
CA GLY A 110 -10.08 -10.18 -1.22
C GLY A 110 -9.02 -11.05 -0.56
N ASP A 111 -8.82 -12.26 -1.04
CA ASP A 111 -7.85 -13.25 -0.51
C ASP A 111 -6.51 -13.28 -1.26
N THR A 112 -6.30 -12.37 -2.21
CA THR A 112 -5.04 -12.23 -2.94
C THR A 112 -4.64 -10.78 -3.07
N PHE A 113 -3.36 -10.52 -3.23
CA PHE A 113 -2.84 -9.22 -3.66
C PHE A 113 -1.62 -9.39 -4.56
N GLU A 114 -1.37 -8.38 -5.34
CA GLU A 114 -0.16 -8.21 -6.14
C GLU A 114 0.34 -6.78 -6.03
N GLY A 115 1.64 -6.60 -6.14
CA GLY A 115 2.22 -5.26 -6.05
C GLY A 115 3.65 -5.19 -6.54
N ILE A 116 4.10 -3.95 -6.66
CA ILE A 116 5.46 -3.61 -7.08
C ILE A 116 6.00 -2.58 -6.09
N ILE A 117 7.19 -2.85 -5.58
CA ILE A 117 7.97 -1.91 -4.77
C ILE A 117 9.22 -1.55 -5.56
N THR A 118 9.41 -0.28 -5.81
CA THR A 118 10.58 0.25 -6.53
C THR A 118 11.45 1.03 -5.55
N MET A 119 12.74 0.75 -5.53
CA MET A 119 13.75 1.44 -4.74
C MET A 119 14.76 2.10 -5.67
N ILE A 120 14.99 3.39 -5.47
CA ILE A 120 15.93 4.19 -6.26
C ILE A 120 16.89 4.88 -5.29
N PRO A 121 18.18 4.50 -5.26
CA PRO A 121 19.18 5.22 -4.51
C PRO A 121 19.30 6.67 -4.98
N ASN A 122 19.52 7.60 -4.05
CA ASN A 122 19.69 9.02 -4.38
C ASN A 122 21.14 9.35 -4.78
N ASP A 123 22.05 8.39 -4.76
CA ASP A 123 23.43 8.58 -5.21
C ASP A 123 23.49 8.75 -6.74
N PRO A 124 24.18 9.78 -7.27
CA PRO A 124 24.33 10.00 -8.71
C PRO A 124 25.04 8.86 -9.45
N GLU A 125 25.92 8.12 -8.78
CA GLU A 125 26.63 6.98 -9.35
C GLU A 125 25.80 5.69 -9.24
N GLU A 126 25.10 5.49 -8.12
CA GLU A 126 24.21 4.35 -7.87
C GLU A 126 22.78 4.57 -8.39
N GLY A 127 22.35 5.82 -8.63
CA GLY A 127 21.00 6.16 -9.09
C GLY A 127 20.58 5.54 -10.42
N LYS A 128 21.50 4.86 -11.11
CA LYS A 128 21.21 4.01 -12.27
C LYS A 128 20.74 2.61 -11.90
N MET A 129 20.93 2.18 -10.64
CA MET A 129 20.52 0.87 -10.15
C MET A 129 19.13 0.94 -9.53
N LYS A 130 18.13 0.72 -10.33
CA LYS A 130 16.75 0.60 -9.88
C LYS A 130 16.49 -0.85 -9.45
N MET A 131 16.09 -1.03 -8.20
CA MET A 131 15.64 -2.33 -7.68
C MET A 131 14.12 -2.40 -7.74
N ILE A 132 13.58 -3.48 -8.25
CA ILE A 132 12.16 -3.72 -8.38
C ILE A 132 11.82 -5.02 -7.64
N ASN A 133 10.94 -4.92 -6.64
CA ASN A 133 10.39 -6.07 -5.94
C ASN A 133 8.96 -6.30 -6.42
N HIS A 134 8.72 -7.45 -7.03
CA HIS A 134 7.38 -7.96 -7.29
C HIS A 134 6.91 -8.71 -6.05
N ILE A 135 5.81 -8.28 -5.47
CA ILE A 135 5.19 -8.92 -4.31
C ILE A 135 3.84 -9.50 -4.71
N SER A 136 3.53 -10.66 -4.21
CA SER A 136 2.21 -11.26 -4.32
C SER A 136 1.87 -12.00 -3.02
N GLY A 137 0.61 -12.03 -2.67
CA GLY A 137 0.15 -12.68 -1.46
C GLY A 137 -1.13 -13.46 -1.67
N ARG A 138 -1.27 -14.51 -0.88
CA ARG A 138 -2.46 -15.33 -0.81
C ARG A 138 -2.80 -15.60 0.65
N ARG A 139 -4.05 -15.37 1.02
CA ARG A 139 -4.57 -15.70 2.34
C ARG A 139 -4.63 -17.22 2.50
N THR A 140 -4.12 -17.74 3.61
CA THR A 140 -4.04 -19.17 3.90
C THR A 140 -4.87 -19.58 5.12
N GLY A 141 -5.37 -18.64 5.91
CA GLY A 141 -6.18 -18.91 7.09
C GLY A 141 -6.35 -17.72 8.00
N GLU A 142 -6.74 -17.99 9.24
CA GLU A 142 -6.87 -16.99 10.28
C GLU A 142 -5.52 -16.73 10.98
N CYS A 143 -5.34 -15.52 11.53
CA CYS A 143 -4.24 -15.23 12.43
C CYS A 143 -4.38 -16.05 13.73
N LYS A 144 -3.30 -16.59 14.24
CA LYS A 144 -3.25 -17.28 15.53
C LYS A 144 -2.90 -16.29 16.65
#